data_6f3b6c0b1df9c72ef47080530103074d
#
_entry.id   6f3b6c0b1df9c72ef47080530103074d
#
_cell.length_a   1.000
_cell.length_b   1.000
_cell.length_c   1.000
_cell.angle_alpha   90.00
_cell.angle_beta   90.00
_cell.angle_gamma   90.00
#
_symmetry.space_group_name_H-M   'P 1'
#
loop_
_entity.id
_entity.type
_entity.pdbx_description
1 polymer ?
#
loop_
_entity_poly.entity_id
_entity_poly.type
_entity_poly.pdbx_seq_one_letter_code
_entity_poly.pdbx_strand_id
1 'polypeptide(L)'
;MKIKVLLFSKKVITKWLEIIAIISTISSLFLIFVEIPQDSQILYVIITTLVLVILYIVIWICANLKRKTILTINNSNIIIKFGDLFDQDGLKAISFNEYFDTEVDNKIIAESSLNGIYLLNILGRDRINKLDQEIAKDTHLKSRENGINNKRTSGKGVRYKLGSVFLNGDFLLVAFSRFNDENMAELTLKEYVQSMISFWDEVNRVYAGRSVSIPLMGCGITRYKDVDDIKPQELLKIIIWTFRISRIKFKHPATASIIIHGSLFDQISLYEL
;
A
#
# COMPACT_ATOMS: atom_id res chain seq x y z
N MET A 1 -19.25 -6.32 8.36
CA MET A 1 -18.59 -5.14 7.76
C MET A 1 -18.29 -4.16 8.87
N LYS A 2 -17.03 -3.90 9.12
CA LYS A 2 -16.61 -2.90 10.11
C LYS A 2 -16.75 -1.49 9.50
N ILE A 3 -17.33 -0.56 10.25
CA ILE A 3 -17.46 0.84 9.82
C ILE A 3 -16.07 1.47 9.82
N LYS A 4 -15.58 1.88 8.65
CA LYS A 4 -14.26 2.51 8.44
C LYS A 4 -14.37 4.03 8.31
N VAL A 5 -15.48 4.50 7.79
CA VAL A 5 -15.80 5.92 7.60
C VAL A 5 -16.97 6.26 8.53
N LEU A 6 -16.77 7.22 9.41
CA LEU A 6 -17.81 7.67 10.33
C LEU A 6 -19.01 8.21 9.54
N LEU A 7 -20.22 7.99 10.08
CA LEU A 7 -21.46 8.44 9.45
C LEU A 7 -21.41 9.95 9.13
N PHE A 8 -20.90 10.76 10.05
CA PHE A 8 -20.75 12.22 9.88
C PHE A 8 -19.30 12.64 9.50
N SER A 9 -18.61 11.82 8.67
CA SER A 9 -17.31 12.20 8.12
C SER A 9 -17.45 13.45 7.25
N LYS A 10 -16.53 14.43 7.47
CA LYS A 10 -16.50 15.68 6.70
C LYS A 10 -16.47 15.42 5.19
N LYS A 11 -15.70 14.42 4.74
CA LYS A 11 -15.61 14.05 3.31
C LYS A 11 -16.96 13.54 2.75
N VAL A 12 -17.71 12.75 3.54
CA VAL A 12 -19.05 12.27 3.14
C VAL A 12 -20.03 13.44 3.03
N ILE A 13 -20.05 14.30 4.05
CA ILE A 13 -20.92 15.50 4.06
C ILE A 13 -20.59 16.41 2.89
N THR A 14 -19.30 16.71 2.66
CA THR A 14 -18.90 17.58 1.54
C THR A 14 -19.35 16.98 0.21
N LYS A 15 -19.14 15.67 0.00
CA LYS A 15 -19.56 14.99 -1.24
C LYS A 15 -21.07 15.02 -1.44
N TRP A 16 -21.84 14.84 -0.38
CA TRP A 16 -23.28 14.93 -0.41
C TRP A 16 -23.77 16.36 -0.75
N LEU A 17 -23.16 17.39 -0.12
CA LEU A 17 -23.48 18.79 -0.42
C LEU A 17 -23.14 19.18 -1.87
N GLU A 18 -22.00 18.70 -2.42
CA GLU A 18 -21.65 18.91 -3.83
C GLU A 18 -22.75 18.37 -4.77
N ILE A 19 -23.24 17.15 -4.50
CA ILE A 19 -24.28 16.52 -5.32
C ILE A 19 -25.62 17.29 -5.18
N ILE A 20 -25.97 17.66 -3.94
CA ILE A 20 -27.19 18.47 -3.69
C ILE A 20 -27.12 19.81 -4.44
N ALA A 21 -25.97 20.49 -4.41
CA ALA A 21 -25.82 21.76 -5.10
C ALA A 21 -26.10 21.63 -6.61
N ILE A 22 -25.58 20.56 -7.25
CA ILE A 22 -25.82 20.29 -8.65
C ILE A 22 -27.31 20.01 -8.90
N ILE A 23 -27.92 19.12 -8.10
CA ILE A 23 -29.34 18.74 -8.24
C ILE A 23 -30.22 19.99 -8.04
N SER A 24 -29.96 20.80 -7.00
CA SER A 24 -30.74 22.02 -6.71
C SER A 24 -30.66 23.03 -7.84
N THR A 25 -29.47 23.21 -8.44
CA THR A 25 -29.29 24.11 -9.59
C THR A 25 -30.14 23.67 -10.78
N ILE A 26 -30.10 22.36 -11.11
CA ILE A 26 -30.91 21.82 -12.21
C ILE A 26 -32.40 21.94 -11.90
N SER A 27 -32.82 21.55 -10.67
CA SER A 27 -34.22 21.60 -10.27
C SER A 27 -34.76 23.03 -10.26
N SER A 28 -34.01 24.03 -9.85
CA SER A 28 -34.46 25.42 -9.86
C SER A 28 -34.70 25.94 -11.27
N LEU A 29 -33.91 25.51 -12.27
CA LEU A 29 -34.19 25.85 -13.69
C LEU A 29 -35.51 25.26 -14.18
N PHE A 30 -35.87 24.04 -13.78
CA PHE A 30 -37.15 23.45 -14.13
C PHE A 30 -38.33 24.14 -13.46
N LEU A 31 -38.17 24.52 -12.18
CA LEU A 31 -39.23 25.17 -11.41
C LEU A 31 -39.55 26.61 -11.86
N ILE A 32 -38.74 27.21 -12.73
CA ILE A 32 -39.07 28.47 -13.40
C ILE A 32 -40.26 28.26 -14.38
N PHE A 33 -40.36 27.07 -14.96
CA PHE A 33 -41.37 26.78 -16.00
C PHE A 33 -42.54 25.87 -15.51
N VAL A 34 -42.38 25.25 -14.34
CA VAL A 34 -43.32 24.26 -13.81
C VAL A 34 -43.75 24.68 -12.41
N GLU A 35 -45.03 25.00 -12.25
CA GLU A 35 -45.61 25.28 -10.94
C GLU A 35 -46.02 23.99 -10.23
N ILE A 36 -45.64 23.87 -8.96
CA ILE A 36 -46.08 22.74 -8.13
C ILE A 36 -47.46 23.06 -7.55
N PRO A 37 -48.52 22.21 -7.80
CA PRO A 37 -49.82 22.41 -7.22
C PRO A 37 -49.77 22.49 -5.69
N GLN A 38 -50.51 23.45 -5.10
CA GLN A 38 -50.47 23.71 -3.64
C GLN A 38 -50.82 22.46 -2.82
N ASP A 39 -51.80 21.68 -3.26
CA ASP A 39 -52.23 20.43 -2.58
C ASP A 39 -51.15 19.37 -2.53
N SER A 40 -50.13 19.45 -3.38
CA SER A 40 -49.05 18.45 -3.48
C SER A 40 -47.72 18.92 -2.87
N GLN A 41 -47.60 20.18 -2.49
CA GLN A 41 -46.30 20.74 -2.02
C GLN A 41 -45.69 19.97 -0.84
N ILE A 42 -46.53 19.62 0.16
CA ILE A 42 -46.08 18.88 1.33
C ILE A 42 -45.53 17.51 0.94
N LEU A 43 -46.25 16.83 0.01
CA LEU A 43 -45.80 15.53 -0.48
C LEU A 43 -44.45 15.62 -1.22
N TYR A 44 -44.24 16.65 -2.05
CA TYR A 44 -42.97 16.89 -2.72
C TYR A 44 -41.83 17.15 -1.74
N VAL A 45 -42.06 17.94 -0.67
CA VAL A 45 -41.06 18.18 0.40
C VAL A 45 -40.69 16.87 1.09
N ILE A 46 -41.66 16.03 1.45
CA ILE A 46 -41.41 14.76 2.11
C ILE A 46 -40.59 13.83 1.19
N ILE A 47 -41.01 13.68 -0.08
CA ILE A 47 -40.30 12.83 -1.04
C ILE A 47 -38.86 13.32 -1.26
N THR A 48 -38.69 14.63 -1.46
CA THR A 48 -37.35 15.21 -1.68
C THR A 48 -36.45 14.98 -0.47
N THR A 49 -36.96 15.22 0.74
CA THR A 49 -36.21 14.98 1.97
C THR A 49 -35.79 13.49 2.09
N LEU A 50 -36.72 12.56 1.81
CA LEU A 50 -36.43 11.13 1.85
C LEU A 50 -35.35 10.75 0.83
N VAL A 51 -35.43 11.27 -0.40
CA VAL A 51 -34.40 11.05 -1.44
C VAL A 51 -33.05 11.57 -1.02
N LEU A 52 -32.94 12.74 -0.39
CA LEU A 52 -31.70 13.31 0.10
C LEU A 52 -31.08 12.46 1.22
N VAL A 53 -31.89 11.92 2.12
CA VAL A 53 -31.44 11.00 3.18
C VAL A 53 -30.94 9.68 2.58
N ILE A 54 -31.66 9.10 1.65
CA ILE A 54 -31.23 7.88 0.96
C ILE A 54 -29.91 8.12 0.23
N LEU A 55 -29.78 9.23 -0.50
CA LEU A 55 -28.57 9.61 -1.20
C LEU A 55 -27.37 9.69 -0.23
N TYR A 56 -27.56 10.29 0.95
CA TYR A 56 -26.53 10.35 1.99
C TYR A 56 -26.07 8.96 2.43
N ILE A 57 -27.01 8.09 2.72
CA ILE A 57 -26.75 6.70 3.15
C ILE A 57 -25.99 5.94 2.05
N VAL A 58 -26.40 6.08 0.79
CA VAL A 58 -25.72 5.44 -0.36
C VAL A 58 -24.27 5.93 -0.47
N ILE A 59 -24.01 7.24 -0.40
CA ILE A 59 -22.66 7.80 -0.43
C ILE A 59 -21.81 7.23 0.71
N TRP A 60 -22.36 7.17 1.92
CA TRP A 60 -21.67 6.62 3.08
C TRP A 60 -21.37 5.12 2.92
N ILE A 61 -22.29 4.32 2.41
CA ILE A 61 -22.05 2.90 2.10
C ILE A 61 -20.95 2.75 1.05
N CYS A 62 -21.01 3.51 -0.04
CA CYS A 62 -19.99 3.50 -1.09
C CYS A 62 -18.61 3.90 -0.55
N ALA A 63 -18.54 4.87 0.36
CA ALA A 63 -17.30 5.29 1.02
C ALA A 63 -16.67 4.14 1.84
N ASN A 64 -17.50 3.36 2.56
CA ASN A 64 -17.04 2.21 3.34
C ASN A 64 -16.65 1.00 2.48
N LEU A 65 -17.24 0.84 1.31
CA LEU A 65 -16.99 -0.28 0.39
C LEU A 65 -15.87 0.00 -0.64
N LYS A 66 -15.30 1.21 -0.64
CA LYS A 66 -14.30 1.60 -1.64
C LYS A 66 -13.08 0.69 -1.62
N ARG A 67 -12.80 0.01 -2.76
CA ARG A 67 -11.73 -0.97 -2.91
C ARG A 67 -10.53 -0.49 -3.72
N LYS A 68 -10.66 0.65 -4.39
CA LYS A 68 -9.61 1.22 -5.23
C LYS A 68 -9.66 2.74 -5.17
N THR A 69 -8.51 3.37 -5.14
CA THR A 69 -8.35 4.81 -5.32
C THR A 69 -7.10 5.10 -6.16
N ILE A 70 -7.08 6.24 -6.82
CA ILE A 70 -5.94 6.72 -7.59
C ILE A 70 -5.58 8.10 -7.05
N LEU A 71 -4.32 8.28 -6.72
CA LEU A 71 -3.76 9.55 -6.30
C LEU A 71 -2.76 10.02 -7.36
N THR A 72 -2.81 11.29 -7.73
CA THR A 72 -1.80 11.89 -8.60
C THR A 72 -0.79 12.64 -7.72
N ILE A 73 0.44 12.14 -7.68
CA ILE A 73 1.53 12.70 -6.87
C ILE A 73 2.76 12.83 -7.77
N ASN A 74 3.41 13.97 -7.77
CA ASN A 74 4.61 14.25 -8.60
C ASN A 74 4.40 13.94 -10.10
N ASN A 75 3.21 14.21 -10.64
CA ASN A 75 2.79 13.86 -12.00
C ASN A 75 2.81 12.35 -12.30
N SER A 76 2.75 11.52 -11.27
CA SER A 76 2.64 10.07 -11.35
C SER A 76 1.32 9.60 -10.77
N ASN A 77 0.70 8.61 -11.40
CA ASN A 77 -0.48 7.97 -10.85
C ASN A 77 -0.06 6.84 -9.90
N ILE A 78 -0.50 6.95 -8.65
CA ILE A 78 -0.39 5.89 -7.64
C ILE A 78 -1.75 5.23 -7.52
N ILE A 79 -1.81 3.95 -7.82
CA ILE A 79 -3.01 3.13 -7.69
C ILE A 79 -2.94 2.43 -6.33
N ILE A 80 -3.95 2.63 -5.49
CA ILE A 80 -4.06 1.94 -4.21
C ILE A 80 -5.30 1.06 -4.29
N LYS A 81 -5.10 -0.26 -4.12
CA LYS A 81 -6.20 -1.22 -4.26
C LYS A 81 -6.00 -2.45 -3.39
N PHE A 82 -7.13 -3.08 -3.04
CA PHE A 82 -7.12 -4.41 -2.42
C PHE A 82 -6.93 -5.48 -3.50
N GLY A 83 -6.10 -6.49 -3.21
CA GLY A 83 -5.83 -7.59 -4.13
C GLY A 83 -4.63 -8.44 -3.70
N ASP A 84 -4.20 -9.32 -4.59
CA ASP A 84 -2.97 -10.10 -4.45
C ASP A 84 -1.82 -9.40 -5.20
N LEU A 85 -0.63 -9.40 -4.60
CA LEU A 85 0.58 -8.84 -5.18
C LEU A 85 1.05 -9.66 -6.39
N PHE A 86 0.92 -10.98 -6.33
CA PHE A 86 1.42 -11.89 -7.37
C PHE A 86 0.57 -11.82 -8.65
N ASP A 87 -0.69 -11.38 -8.55
CA ASP A 87 -1.59 -11.16 -9.70
C ASP A 87 -1.31 -9.86 -10.47
N GLN A 88 -0.30 -9.07 -10.05
CA GLN A 88 -0.02 -7.79 -10.71
C GLN A 88 0.97 -7.94 -11.85
N ASP A 89 0.81 -7.11 -12.87
CA ASP A 89 1.78 -6.97 -13.95
C ASP A 89 2.99 -6.11 -13.52
N GLY A 90 4.08 -6.20 -14.28
CA GLY A 90 5.30 -5.42 -14.06
C GLY A 90 6.11 -5.90 -12.87
N LEU A 91 6.85 -4.98 -12.25
CA LEU A 91 7.72 -5.29 -11.11
C LEU A 91 6.91 -5.44 -9.83
N LYS A 92 7.29 -6.41 -9.01
CA LYS A 92 6.65 -6.71 -7.72
C LYS A 92 7.68 -6.67 -6.60
N ALA A 93 7.47 -5.83 -5.59
CA ALA A 93 8.38 -5.73 -4.46
C ALA A 93 8.05 -6.79 -3.40
N ILE A 94 9.06 -7.53 -2.99
CA ILE A 94 8.98 -8.54 -1.93
C ILE A 94 9.88 -8.12 -0.77
N SER A 95 9.31 -7.98 0.42
CA SER A 95 10.06 -7.64 1.62
C SER A 95 10.91 -8.83 2.09
N PHE A 96 12.21 -8.62 2.19
CA PHE A 96 13.18 -9.50 2.83
C PHE A 96 13.74 -8.83 4.10
N ASN A 97 14.45 -9.58 4.92
CA ASN A 97 15.23 -8.99 6.00
C ASN A 97 16.54 -8.37 5.47
N GLU A 98 17.29 -7.69 6.35
CA GLU A 98 18.54 -7.00 6.01
C GLU A 98 19.66 -7.93 5.52
N TYR A 99 19.52 -9.25 5.66
CA TYR A 99 20.49 -10.25 5.21
C TYR A 99 20.13 -10.89 3.88
N PHE A 100 18.96 -10.61 3.33
CA PHE A 100 18.36 -11.33 2.18
C PHE A 100 18.35 -12.85 2.42
N ASP A 101 17.95 -13.27 3.63
CA ASP A 101 17.82 -14.69 3.92
C ASP A 101 16.86 -15.38 2.95
N THR A 102 17.15 -16.64 2.67
CA THR A 102 16.40 -17.47 1.73
C THR A 102 15.98 -18.81 2.33
N GLU A 103 16.26 -19.03 3.61
CA GLU A 103 15.89 -20.24 4.33
C GLU A 103 14.44 -20.15 4.81
N VAL A 104 13.57 -20.99 4.20
CA VAL A 104 12.14 -21.08 4.53
C VAL A 104 11.94 -22.29 5.45
N ASP A 105 11.97 -22.03 6.76
CA ASP A 105 11.94 -23.03 7.83
C ASP A 105 10.89 -22.72 8.91
N ASN A 106 10.04 -21.71 8.67
CA ASN A 106 9.07 -21.16 9.62
C ASN A 106 9.69 -20.52 10.88
N LYS A 107 11.03 -20.34 10.90
CA LYS A 107 11.77 -19.60 11.94
C LYS A 107 12.36 -18.33 11.38
N ILE A 108 13.16 -18.45 10.30
CA ILE A 108 13.75 -17.30 9.60
C ILE A 108 12.72 -16.71 8.63
N ILE A 109 12.12 -17.57 7.78
CA ILE A 109 11.07 -17.15 6.85
C ILE A 109 9.88 -18.08 7.00
N ALA A 110 8.71 -17.50 7.27
CA ALA A 110 7.45 -18.23 7.29
C ALA A 110 7.00 -18.58 5.87
N GLU A 111 6.59 -19.82 5.62
CA GLU A 111 6.07 -20.28 4.32
C GLU A 111 4.92 -19.43 3.80
N SER A 112 4.04 -18.96 4.72
CA SER A 112 2.87 -18.14 4.39
C SER A 112 3.19 -16.66 4.14
N SER A 113 4.43 -16.22 4.34
CA SER A 113 4.85 -14.85 4.06
C SER A 113 5.06 -14.61 2.56
N LEU A 114 5.03 -13.34 2.11
CA LEU A 114 5.25 -13.00 0.70
C LEU A 114 6.60 -13.50 0.18
N ASN A 115 7.67 -13.41 0.99
CA ASN A 115 8.98 -13.91 0.61
C ASN A 115 9.05 -15.45 0.63
N GLY A 116 8.36 -16.12 1.57
CA GLY A 116 8.24 -17.57 1.58
C GLY A 116 7.50 -18.08 0.33
N ILE A 117 6.36 -17.50 0.00
CA ILE A 117 5.60 -17.81 -1.23
C ILE A 117 6.46 -17.57 -2.48
N TYR A 118 7.16 -16.43 -2.54
CA TYR A 118 8.07 -16.16 -3.66
C TYR A 118 9.15 -17.22 -3.81
N LEU A 119 9.84 -17.57 -2.72
CA LEU A 119 10.95 -18.53 -2.75
C LEU A 119 10.50 -19.95 -3.10
N LEU A 120 9.36 -20.39 -2.55
CA LEU A 120 8.89 -21.76 -2.73
C LEU A 120 8.09 -21.96 -4.03
N ASN A 121 7.17 -21.04 -4.33
CA ASN A 121 6.17 -21.25 -5.39
C ASN A 121 6.51 -20.54 -6.70
N ILE A 122 7.23 -19.41 -6.65
CA ILE A 122 7.56 -18.62 -7.84
C ILE A 122 8.97 -18.92 -8.32
N LEU A 123 9.96 -18.78 -7.44
CA LEU A 123 11.36 -19.05 -7.76
C LEU A 123 11.61 -20.55 -7.91
N GLY A 124 11.14 -21.35 -6.95
CA GLY A 124 11.39 -22.77 -6.82
C GLY A 124 12.65 -23.07 -5.99
N ARG A 125 12.58 -24.13 -5.17
CA ARG A 125 13.65 -24.53 -4.23
C ARG A 125 15.00 -24.79 -4.93
N ASP A 126 14.98 -25.33 -6.12
CA ASP A 126 16.15 -25.62 -6.94
C ASP A 126 16.95 -24.38 -7.34
N ARG A 127 16.32 -23.22 -7.41
CA ARG A 127 16.94 -21.94 -7.80
C ARG A 127 17.40 -21.05 -6.64
N ILE A 128 17.12 -21.44 -5.40
CA ILE A 128 17.48 -20.65 -4.21
C ILE A 128 19.02 -20.47 -4.12
N ASN A 129 19.79 -21.54 -4.31
CA ASN A 129 21.27 -21.44 -4.27
C ASN A 129 21.81 -20.51 -5.36
N LYS A 130 21.18 -20.48 -6.53
CA LYS A 130 21.56 -19.57 -7.60
C LYS A 130 21.25 -18.12 -7.22
N LEU A 131 20.07 -17.86 -6.66
CA LEU A 131 19.69 -16.54 -6.15
C LEU A 131 20.69 -16.04 -5.11
N ASP A 132 21.12 -16.89 -4.17
CA ASP A 132 22.09 -16.53 -3.15
C ASP A 132 23.45 -16.13 -3.75
N GLN A 133 23.90 -16.86 -4.76
CA GLN A 133 25.13 -16.53 -5.48
C GLN A 133 25.01 -15.21 -6.26
N GLU A 134 23.86 -14.95 -6.87
CA GLU A 134 23.59 -13.71 -7.61
C GLU A 134 23.57 -12.50 -6.68
N ILE A 135 22.92 -12.62 -5.52
CA ILE A 135 22.90 -11.57 -4.48
C ILE A 135 24.34 -11.30 -4.00
N ALA A 136 25.11 -12.33 -3.69
CA ALA A 136 26.48 -12.20 -3.19
C ALA A 136 27.45 -11.59 -4.23
N LYS A 137 27.18 -11.75 -5.52
CA LYS A 137 27.99 -11.20 -6.61
C LYS A 137 27.55 -9.82 -7.08
N ASP A 138 26.37 -9.36 -6.70
CA ASP A 138 25.81 -8.09 -7.15
C ASP A 138 26.67 -6.92 -6.67
N THR A 139 27.22 -6.16 -7.62
CA THR A 139 28.15 -5.05 -7.33
C THR A 139 27.46 -3.87 -6.66
N HIS A 140 26.19 -3.64 -6.97
CA HIS A 140 25.41 -2.57 -6.33
C HIS A 140 25.13 -2.92 -4.87
N LEU A 141 24.67 -4.15 -4.59
CA LEU A 141 24.44 -4.61 -3.22
C LEU A 141 25.73 -4.60 -2.39
N LYS A 142 26.88 -4.94 -2.97
CA LYS A 142 28.19 -4.81 -2.28
C LYS A 142 28.45 -3.38 -1.79
N SER A 143 28.09 -2.36 -2.57
CA SER A 143 28.18 -0.97 -2.14
C SER A 143 27.19 -0.59 -1.04
N ARG A 144 26.19 -1.41 -0.83
CA ARG A 144 25.14 -1.26 0.18
C ARG A 144 25.33 -2.15 1.41
N GLU A 145 26.44 -2.91 1.49
CA GLU A 145 26.77 -3.68 2.68
C GLU A 145 26.90 -2.78 3.91
N ASN A 146 26.42 -3.30 5.03
CA ASN A 146 26.37 -2.59 6.32
C ASN A 146 26.97 -3.44 7.46
N GLY A 147 28.07 -4.15 7.15
CA GLY A 147 28.81 -4.98 8.07
C GLY A 147 28.37 -6.45 8.10
N ILE A 148 29.06 -7.23 8.92
CA ILE A 148 28.85 -8.66 9.08
C ILE A 148 28.44 -8.94 10.53
N ASN A 149 27.41 -9.74 10.73
CA ASN A 149 27.01 -10.24 12.04
C ASN A 149 27.58 -11.64 12.29
N ASN A 150 28.72 -11.70 12.92
CA ASN A 150 29.41 -12.96 13.26
C ASN A 150 28.78 -13.70 14.46
N LYS A 151 27.83 -13.07 15.16
CA LYS A 151 27.14 -13.68 16.31
C LYS A 151 25.93 -14.50 15.88
N ARG A 152 25.47 -14.30 14.64
CA ARG A 152 24.28 -14.97 14.13
C ARG A 152 24.57 -16.45 13.90
N THR A 153 23.74 -17.31 14.49
CA THR A 153 23.91 -18.78 14.46
C THR A 153 23.14 -19.46 13.32
N SER A 154 22.20 -18.76 12.68
CA SER A 154 21.43 -19.26 11.55
C SER A 154 21.10 -18.14 10.55
N GLY A 155 21.01 -18.50 9.26
CA GLY A 155 20.86 -17.55 8.16
C GLY A 155 22.18 -16.91 7.72
N LYS A 156 22.12 -15.88 6.87
CA LYS A 156 23.29 -15.21 6.30
C LYS A 156 23.87 -14.18 7.26
N GLY A 157 25.19 -13.94 7.19
CA GLY A 157 25.90 -13.01 8.09
C GLY A 157 26.03 -11.59 7.56
N VAL A 158 26.04 -11.39 6.23
CA VAL A 158 26.23 -10.07 5.61
C VAL A 158 24.96 -9.26 5.72
N ARG A 159 25.05 -8.06 6.30
CA ARG A 159 23.95 -7.09 6.39
C ARG A 159 23.99 -6.13 5.23
N TYR A 160 22.83 -5.72 4.81
CA TYR A 160 22.66 -4.65 3.82
C TYR A 160 21.87 -3.47 4.42
N LYS A 161 22.12 -2.28 3.89
CA LYS A 161 21.37 -1.08 4.29
C LYS A 161 19.88 -1.28 3.97
N LEU A 162 19.02 -0.90 4.90
CA LEU A 162 17.58 -0.98 4.70
C LEU A 162 17.14 -0.16 3.48
N GLY A 163 16.17 -0.68 2.74
CA GLY A 163 15.71 -0.12 1.47
C GLY A 163 16.54 -0.54 0.26
N SER A 164 17.65 -1.29 0.44
CA SER A 164 18.41 -1.85 -0.70
C SER A 164 17.57 -2.84 -1.48
N VAL A 165 17.72 -2.82 -2.82
CA VAL A 165 16.92 -3.64 -3.73
C VAL A 165 17.82 -4.48 -4.61
N PHE A 166 17.54 -5.79 -4.67
CA PHE A 166 18.04 -6.73 -5.66
C PHE A 166 16.94 -7.04 -6.68
N LEU A 167 17.25 -6.89 -7.96
CA LEU A 167 16.30 -7.20 -9.05
C LEU A 167 16.49 -8.64 -9.50
N ASN A 168 15.45 -9.47 -9.33
CA ASN A 168 15.41 -10.84 -9.87
C ASN A 168 14.20 -11.00 -10.79
N GLY A 169 14.43 -10.99 -12.09
CA GLY A 169 13.34 -11.03 -13.09
C GLY A 169 12.34 -9.88 -12.92
N ASP A 170 11.10 -10.22 -12.59
CA ASP A 170 10.04 -9.24 -12.31
C ASP A 170 9.87 -8.94 -10.83
N PHE A 171 10.84 -9.33 -9.98
CA PHE A 171 10.75 -9.16 -8.54
C PHE A 171 11.85 -8.24 -8.01
N LEU A 172 11.44 -7.28 -7.19
CA LEU A 172 12.31 -6.41 -6.42
C LEU A 172 12.42 -6.98 -5.01
N LEU A 173 13.50 -7.67 -4.70
CA LEU A 173 13.76 -8.17 -3.35
C LEU A 173 14.32 -7.02 -2.52
N VAL A 174 13.67 -6.69 -1.41
CA VAL A 174 13.93 -5.47 -0.64
C VAL A 174 14.44 -5.82 0.75
N ALA A 175 15.64 -5.40 1.11
CA ALA A 175 16.13 -5.45 2.49
C ALA A 175 15.30 -4.48 3.34
N PHE A 176 14.23 -4.96 3.98
CA PHE A 176 13.23 -4.10 4.60
C PHE A 176 13.24 -4.12 6.13
N SER A 177 13.44 -5.27 6.76
CA SER A 177 13.42 -5.42 8.21
C SER A 177 14.77 -5.83 8.78
N ARG A 178 15.07 -5.33 9.98
CA ARG A 178 16.17 -5.88 10.77
C ARG A 178 15.73 -7.18 11.42
N PHE A 179 16.69 -8.05 11.66
CA PHE A 179 16.46 -9.24 12.47
C PHE A 179 17.30 -9.12 13.75
N ASN A 180 16.65 -9.34 14.89
CA ASN A 180 17.34 -9.44 16.17
C ASN A 180 18.03 -10.82 16.31
N ASP A 181 18.62 -11.09 17.46
CA ASP A 181 19.37 -12.33 17.72
C ASP A 181 18.46 -13.58 17.72
N GLU A 182 17.14 -13.42 17.93
CA GLU A 182 16.13 -14.48 17.83
C GLU A 182 15.51 -14.61 16.43
N ASN A 183 16.07 -13.94 15.43
CA ASN A 183 15.54 -13.88 14.06
C ASN A 183 14.10 -13.28 13.94
N MET A 184 13.73 -12.42 14.87
CA MET A 184 12.45 -11.70 14.79
C MET A 184 12.63 -10.40 14.01
N ALA A 185 11.69 -10.14 13.08
CA ALA A 185 11.66 -8.91 12.29
C ALA A 185 11.27 -7.72 13.16
N GLU A 186 12.14 -6.70 13.19
CA GLU A 186 11.91 -5.48 13.97
C GLU A 186 12.38 -4.24 13.23
N LEU A 187 11.77 -3.11 13.54
CA LEU A 187 12.15 -1.77 13.06
C LEU A 187 11.75 -0.72 14.11
N THR A 188 12.42 0.42 14.07
CA THR A 188 11.84 1.66 14.59
C THR A 188 11.01 2.34 13.47
N LEU A 189 10.06 3.19 13.82
CA LEU A 189 9.29 3.94 12.83
C LEU A 189 10.20 4.86 12.00
N LYS A 190 11.25 5.39 12.62
CA LYS A 190 12.29 6.16 11.92
C LYS A 190 13.01 5.32 10.85
N GLU A 191 13.40 4.09 11.19
CA GLU A 191 14.03 3.17 10.23
C GLU A 191 13.06 2.76 9.12
N TYR A 192 11.78 2.58 9.43
CA TYR A 192 10.74 2.33 8.44
C TYR A 192 10.66 3.45 7.40
N VAL A 193 10.54 4.70 7.86
CA VAL A 193 10.49 5.87 6.97
C VAL A 193 11.76 5.97 6.12
N GLN A 194 12.94 5.81 6.74
CA GLN A 194 14.21 5.86 6.02
C GLN A 194 14.36 4.73 5.00
N SER A 195 13.91 3.52 5.36
CA SER A 195 13.89 2.37 4.46
C SER A 195 12.99 2.62 3.25
N MET A 196 11.80 3.19 3.46
CA MET A 196 10.88 3.52 2.37
C MET A 196 11.42 4.61 1.44
N ILE A 197 12.11 5.62 1.96
CA ILE A 197 12.77 6.65 1.13
C ILE A 197 13.85 5.99 0.27
N SER A 198 14.76 5.22 0.91
CA SER A 198 15.82 4.49 0.20
C SER A 198 15.26 3.52 -0.83
N PHE A 199 14.15 2.85 -0.52
CA PHE A 199 13.46 1.95 -1.45
C PHE A 199 12.97 2.69 -2.72
N TRP A 200 12.38 3.88 -2.58
CA TRP A 200 11.95 4.65 -3.73
C TRP A 200 13.12 5.12 -4.61
N ASP A 201 14.26 5.44 -4.02
CA ASP A 201 15.48 5.76 -4.76
C ASP A 201 15.98 4.54 -5.55
N GLU A 202 15.96 3.35 -4.93
CA GLU A 202 16.31 2.09 -5.59
C GLU A 202 15.31 1.73 -6.71
N VAL A 203 14.01 1.90 -6.48
CA VAL A 203 12.98 1.72 -7.51
C VAL A 203 13.26 2.65 -8.70
N ASN A 204 13.60 3.91 -8.46
CA ASN A 204 13.92 4.86 -9.52
C ASN A 204 15.14 4.41 -10.35
N ARG A 205 16.09 3.71 -9.74
CA ARG A 205 17.26 3.14 -10.43
C ARG A 205 16.89 1.97 -11.34
N VAL A 206 15.94 1.10 -10.92
CA VAL A 206 15.75 -0.21 -11.56
C VAL A 206 14.42 -0.37 -12.32
N TYR A 207 13.43 0.52 -12.17
CA TYR A 207 12.10 0.29 -12.73
C TYR A 207 12.06 0.29 -14.27
N ALA A 208 13.03 0.95 -14.94
CA ALA A 208 13.23 0.92 -16.39
C ALA A 208 11.92 1.13 -17.21
N GLY A 209 11.08 2.07 -16.79
CA GLY A 209 9.80 2.36 -17.45
C GLY A 209 8.69 1.33 -17.20
N ARG A 210 8.91 0.33 -16.34
CA ARG A 210 7.90 -0.68 -15.96
C ARG A 210 7.05 -0.20 -14.79
N SER A 211 5.79 -0.61 -14.73
CA SER A 211 4.96 -0.41 -13.52
C SER A 211 5.52 -1.20 -12.34
N VAL A 212 5.33 -0.66 -11.13
CA VAL A 212 5.82 -1.27 -9.89
C VAL A 212 4.67 -1.46 -8.92
N SER A 213 4.48 -2.68 -8.45
CA SER A 213 3.52 -3.03 -7.40
C SER A 213 4.25 -3.33 -6.10
N ILE A 214 3.82 -2.71 -5.01
CA ILE A 214 4.36 -2.93 -3.67
C ILE A 214 3.26 -3.39 -2.73
N PRO A 215 3.55 -4.29 -1.79
CA PRO A 215 2.60 -4.62 -0.73
C PRO A 215 2.54 -3.48 0.30
N LEU A 216 1.61 -3.56 1.23
CA LEU A 216 1.65 -2.71 2.44
C LEU A 216 2.80 -3.20 3.34
N MET A 217 4.01 -2.74 3.03
CA MET A 217 5.23 -3.15 3.73
C MET A 217 5.14 -2.83 5.23
N GLY A 218 5.70 -3.71 6.06
CA GLY A 218 5.74 -3.52 7.51
C GLY A 218 4.42 -3.85 8.25
N CYS A 219 3.36 -4.22 7.54
CA CYS A 219 2.06 -4.55 8.13
C CYS A 219 1.91 -6.02 8.55
N GLY A 220 2.96 -6.83 8.39
CA GLY A 220 2.95 -8.27 8.72
C GLY A 220 3.51 -8.55 10.11
N ILE A 221 4.57 -9.36 10.13
CA ILE A 221 5.23 -9.82 11.34
C ILE A 221 6.24 -8.80 11.91
N THR A 222 6.49 -7.68 11.26
CA THR A 222 7.44 -6.65 11.71
C THR A 222 6.94 -6.02 13.00
N ARG A 223 7.77 -6.03 14.04
CA ARG A 223 7.52 -5.37 15.32
C ARG A 223 8.15 -3.98 15.33
N TYR A 224 7.41 -2.99 15.79
CA TYR A 224 7.93 -1.63 15.96
C TYR A 224 8.36 -1.44 17.41
N LYS A 225 9.65 -1.04 17.61
CA LYS A 225 10.25 -0.92 18.95
C LYS A 225 9.86 0.37 19.68
N ASP A 226 9.54 1.39 18.93
CA ASP A 226 9.35 2.78 19.41
C ASP A 226 7.90 3.25 19.33
N VAL A 227 7.00 2.40 18.82
CA VAL A 227 5.57 2.72 18.70
C VAL A 227 4.75 1.47 19.01
N ASP A 228 3.89 1.60 20.02
CA ASP A 228 2.92 0.57 20.32
C ASP A 228 1.76 0.64 19.32
N ASP A 229 1.46 -0.49 18.66
CA ASP A 229 0.26 -0.69 17.83
C ASP A 229 0.06 0.31 16.68
N ILE A 230 1.06 0.44 15.79
CA ILE A 230 0.89 1.23 14.55
C ILE A 230 -0.16 0.57 13.64
N LYS A 231 -1.16 1.35 13.24
CA LYS A 231 -2.28 0.84 12.43
C LYS A 231 -1.90 0.72 10.94
N PRO A 232 -2.44 -0.27 10.21
CA PRO A 232 -2.23 -0.41 8.77
C PRO A 232 -2.54 0.86 7.96
N GLN A 233 -3.55 1.63 8.37
CA GLN A 233 -3.88 2.92 7.76
C GLN A 233 -2.76 3.95 7.89
N GLU A 234 -2.01 3.95 8.98
CA GLU A 234 -0.89 4.86 9.23
C GLU A 234 0.30 4.49 8.38
N LEU A 235 0.65 3.20 8.31
CA LEU A 235 1.69 2.69 7.42
C LEU A 235 1.39 3.05 5.96
N LEU A 236 0.14 2.89 5.51
CA LEU A 236 -0.27 3.29 4.16
C LEU A 236 -0.02 4.79 3.91
N LYS A 237 -0.37 5.64 4.87
CA LYS A 237 -0.11 7.10 4.77
C LYS A 237 1.38 7.41 4.71
N ILE A 238 2.20 6.70 5.48
CA ILE A 238 3.67 6.87 5.46
C ILE A 238 4.24 6.46 4.09
N ILE A 239 3.79 5.34 3.52
CA ILE A 239 4.23 4.91 2.17
C ILE A 239 3.88 5.99 1.13
N ILE A 240 2.66 6.53 1.16
CA ILE A 240 2.23 7.60 0.25
C ILE A 240 3.07 8.87 0.46
N TRP A 241 3.35 9.22 1.72
CA TRP A 241 4.14 10.40 2.05
C TRP A 241 5.60 10.25 1.62
N THR A 242 6.23 9.10 1.87
CA THR A 242 7.61 8.82 1.43
C THR A 242 7.74 8.82 -0.08
N PHE A 243 6.73 8.31 -0.82
CA PHE A 243 6.68 8.46 -2.28
C PHE A 243 6.65 9.94 -2.71
N ARG A 244 5.87 10.77 -2.03
CA ARG A 244 5.77 12.20 -2.33
C ARG A 244 7.11 12.92 -2.17
N ILE A 245 7.84 12.65 -1.09
CA ILE A 245 9.11 13.33 -0.79
C ILE A 245 10.29 12.77 -1.59
N SER A 246 10.27 11.51 -2.02
CA SER A 246 11.31 10.89 -2.85
C SER A 246 11.40 11.51 -4.24
N ARG A 247 10.35 12.25 -4.66
CA ARG A 247 10.26 12.90 -5.98
C ARG A 247 10.40 11.96 -7.18
N ILE A 248 10.30 10.65 -6.98
CA ILE A 248 10.27 9.69 -8.07
C ILE A 248 9.07 9.98 -9.00
N LYS A 249 9.30 9.84 -10.30
CA LYS A 249 8.28 10.07 -11.32
C LYS A 249 8.16 8.86 -12.22
N PHE A 250 7.00 8.25 -12.24
CA PHE A 250 6.68 7.19 -13.20
C PHE A 250 6.21 7.84 -14.50
N LYS A 251 6.94 7.59 -15.60
CA LYS A 251 6.55 8.06 -16.92
C LYS A 251 5.44 7.18 -17.47
N HIS A 252 4.36 7.81 -17.96
CA HIS A 252 3.28 7.08 -18.63
C HIS A 252 3.82 6.13 -19.72
N PRO A 253 3.35 4.89 -19.84
CA PRO A 253 2.19 4.28 -19.12
C PRO A 253 2.53 3.66 -17.76
N ALA A 254 3.78 3.70 -17.29
CA ALA A 254 4.17 3.10 -16.01
C ALA A 254 3.46 3.77 -14.81
N THR A 255 3.09 2.97 -13.84
CA THR A 255 2.41 3.40 -12.61
C THR A 255 3.03 2.75 -11.38
N ALA A 256 2.90 3.40 -10.24
CA ALA A 256 3.14 2.75 -8.94
C ALA A 256 1.80 2.24 -8.38
N SER A 257 1.79 1.02 -7.85
CA SER A 257 0.61 0.44 -7.22
C SER A 257 0.92 -0.01 -5.79
N ILE A 258 0.07 0.35 -4.83
CA ILE A 258 0.11 -0.19 -3.47
C ILE A 258 -0.99 -1.23 -3.38
N ILE A 259 -0.59 -2.49 -3.20
CA ILE A 259 -1.49 -3.64 -3.14
C ILE A 259 -1.71 -4.02 -1.69
N ILE A 260 -2.95 -3.96 -1.24
CA ILE A 260 -3.34 -4.24 0.13
C ILE A 260 -4.03 -5.59 0.16
N HIS A 261 -3.50 -6.53 0.94
CA HIS A 261 -4.12 -7.85 1.06
C HIS A 261 -5.55 -7.75 1.61
N GLY A 262 -6.45 -8.57 1.09
CA GLY A 262 -7.89 -8.52 1.42
C GLY A 262 -8.23 -8.66 2.90
N SER A 263 -7.39 -9.34 3.69
CA SER A 263 -7.56 -9.47 5.15
C SER A 263 -7.53 -8.12 5.90
N LEU A 264 -6.93 -7.09 5.30
CA LEU A 264 -6.86 -5.75 5.88
C LEU A 264 -8.02 -4.84 5.48
N PHE A 265 -9.03 -5.38 4.75
CA PHE A 265 -10.13 -4.59 4.22
C PHE A 265 -10.88 -3.82 5.31
N ASP A 266 -11.10 -4.44 6.46
CA ASP A 266 -11.83 -3.82 7.57
C ASP A 266 -10.98 -2.84 8.42
N GLN A 267 -9.67 -2.73 8.14
CA GLN A 267 -8.72 -1.88 8.87
C GLN A 267 -8.31 -0.63 8.08
N ILE A 268 -8.57 -0.59 6.76
CA ILE A 268 -8.10 0.48 5.88
C ILE A 268 -9.26 1.11 5.13
N SER A 269 -9.36 2.44 5.21
CA SER A 269 -10.28 3.26 4.44
C SER A 269 -9.56 3.94 3.29
N LEU A 270 -9.88 3.57 2.05
CA LEU A 270 -9.36 4.26 0.86
C LEU A 270 -10.14 5.55 0.55
N TYR A 271 -11.21 5.81 1.26
CA TYR A 271 -11.98 7.06 1.13
C TYR A 271 -11.33 8.21 1.92
N GLU A 272 -10.61 7.88 2.99
CA GLU A 272 -9.95 8.85 3.87
C GLU A 272 -8.54 9.29 3.40
N LEU A 273 -8.07 8.76 2.27
CA LEU A 273 -6.78 9.13 1.65
C LEU A 273 -6.82 10.47 0.92
#